data_088a3a98afe0c7b8275a309d4ddfd49a
#
_entry.id   088a3a98afe0c7b8275a309d4ddfd49a
#
_cell.length_a   1.000
_cell.length_b   1.000
_cell.length_c   1.000
_cell.angle_alpha   90.00
_cell.angle_beta   90.00
_cell.angle_gamma   90.00
#
_symmetry.space_group_name_H-M   'P 1'
#
loop_
_entity.id
_entity.type
_entity.pdbx_description
1 polymer ?
#
loop_
_entity_poly.entity_id
_entity_poly.type
_entity_poly.pdbx_seq_one_letter_code
_entity_poly.pdbx_strand_id
1 'polypeptide(L)'
;MRQLTDHIVSADQAVQLEITVSDEPGAGGANHRYHIDWLGDTVWENAIPNSLDIHFQEGPIKEAGINGVTQEALLAIVIDRLRSFQAGPFSCRDNAVALTHCEEALMWLHRRTMARIKRGVEGTNRK
;
A
#
# COMPACT_ATOMS: atom_id res chain seq x y z
N MET A 1 0.02 8.20 -17.55
CA MET A 1 0.11 8.30 -16.08
C MET A 1 -1.13 8.99 -15.54
N ARG A 2 -1.59 8.57 -14.40
CA ARG A 2 -2.76 9.17 -13.75
C ARG A 2 -2.51 9.41 -12.28
N GLN A 3 -3.27 10.32 -11.69
CA GLN A 3 -3.12 10.64 -10.27
C GLN A 3 -4.24 10.01 -9.46
N LEU A 4 -3.91 9.60 -8.24
CA LEU A 4 -4.89 9.14 -7.26
C LEU A 4 -5.23 10.29 -6.33
N THR A 5 -6.50 10.40 -5.99
CA THR A 5 -7.00 11.49 -5.14
C THR A 5 -7.75 11.00 -3.91
N ASP A 6 -7.84 9.69 -3.71
CA ASP A 6 -8.62 9.08 -2.63
C ASP A 6 -8.14 9.50 -1.23
N HIS A 7 -6.87 9.88 -1.10
CA HIS A 7 -6.29 10.33 0.16
C HIS A 7 -6.60 11.79 0.48
N ILE A 8 -7.16 12.54 -0.47
CA ILE A 8 -7.34 13.98 -0.35
C ILE A 8 -8.65 14.30 0.35
N VAL A 9 -8.57 15.01 1.47
CA VAL A 9 -9.74 15.50 2.20
C VAL A 9 -9.90 17.01 2.03
N SER A 10 -8.79 17.73 1.81
CA SER A 10 -8.78 19.17 1.65
C SER A 10 -7.82 19.58 0.52
N ALA A 11 -8.00 20.81 0.00
CA ALA A 11 -7.15 21.35 -1.07
C ALA A 11 -5.66 21.39 -0.67
N ASP A 12 -5.36 21.61 0.59
CA ASP A 12 -3.98 21.65 1.09
C ASP A 12 -3.27 20.31 0.90
N GLN A 13 -3.98 19.21 1.08
CA GLN A 13 -3.40 17.88 0.90
C GLN A 13 -3.11 17.58 -0.56
N ALA A 14 -3.88 18.13 -1.49
CA ALA A 14 -3.64 17.96 -2.92
C ALA A 14 -2.28 18.53 -3.33
N VAL A 15 -1.84 19.58 -2.67
CA VAL A 15 -0.54 20.21 -2.92
C VAL A 15 0.57 19.49 -2.16
N GLN A 16 0.28 19.05 -0.93
CA GLN A 16 1.29 18.49 -0.02
C GLN A 16 1.69 17.06 -0.34
N LEU A 17 0.77 16.27 -0.87
CA LEU A 17 1.01 14.84 -1.13
C LEU A 17 0.33 14.44 -2.43
N GLU A 18 1.14 14.07 -3.41
CA GLU A 18 0.67 13.70 -4.74
C GLU A 18 1.03 12.23 -5.03
N ILE A 19 0.06 11.44 -5.44
CA ILE A 19 0.27 10.04 -5.81
C ILE A 19 0.05 9.89 -7.31
N THR A 20 1.07 9.43 -8.00
CA THR A 20 1.04 9.18 -9.44
C THR A 20 1.13 7.67 -9.70
N VAL A 21 0.24 7.17 -10.57
CA VAL A 21 0.36 5.82 -11.11
C VAL A 21 1.30 5.91 -12.31
N SER A 22 2.47 5.27 -12.22
CA SER A 22 3.58 5.52 -13.13
C SER A 22 3.72 4.49 -14.25
N ASP A 23 2.87 3.48 -14.30
CA ASP A 23 2.92 2.45 -15.34
C ASP A 23 1.55 2.21 -15.95
N GLU A 24 1.55 1.47 -17.05
CA GLU A 24 0.34 0.95 -17.66
C GLU A 24 -0.05 -0.37 -16.96
N PRO A 25 -1.33 -0.77 -17.02
CA PRO A 25 -1.73 -2.05 -16.46
C PRO A 25 -0.90 -3.21 -17.02
N GLY A 26 -0.46 -4.08 -16.14
CA GLY A 26 0.37 -5.23 -16.48
C GLY A 26 -0.23 -6.53 -15.98
N ALA A 27 0.56 -7.35 -15.31
CA ALA A 27 0.13 -8.65 -14.81
C ALA A 27 -1.17 -8.55 -14.00
N GLY A 28 -2.14 -9.39 -14.32
CA GLY A 28 -3.45 -9.40 -13.66
C GLY A 28 -4.36 -8.23 -14.02
N GLY A 29 -3.96 -7.38 -14.98
CA GLY A 29 -4.73 -6.20 -15.37
C GLY A 29 -4.57 -5.01 -14.42
N ALA A 30 -3.65 -5.08 -13.46
CA ALA A 30 -3.44 -4.04 -12.48
C ALA A 30 -2.19 -3.20 -12.79
N ASN A 31 -2.16 -1.99 -12.27
CA ASN A 31 -0.93 -1.21 -12.21
C ASN A 31 -0.06 -1.71 -11.07
N HIS A 32 1.26 -1.57 -11.20
CA HIS A 32 2.22 -2.09 -10.23
C HIS A 32 3.22 -1.05 -9.74
N ARG A 33 3.23 0.14 -10.34
CA ARG A 33 4.19 1.19 -9.99
C ARG A 33 3.47 2.46 -9.60
N TYR A 34 3.81 2.96 -8.41
CA TYR A 34 3.22 4.17 -7.83
C TYR A 34 4.34 5.06 -7.32
N HIS A 35 4.17 6.36 -7.50
CA HIS A 35 5.13 7.35 -7.04
C HIS A 35 4.42 8.34 -6.14
N ILE A 36 4.98 8.61 -4.97
CA ILE A 36 4.42 9.55 -4.02
C ILE A 36 5.41 10.70 -3.87
N ASP A 37 4.94 11.92 -4.15
CA ASP A 37 5.69 13.14 -3.92
C ASP A 37 5.06 13.90 -2.76
N TRP A 38 5.90 14.50 -1.93
CA TRP A 38 5.43 15.45 -0.92
C TRP A 38 6.34 16.66 -0.88
N LEU A 39 5.76 17.81 -0.49
CA LEU A 39 6.55 19.03 -0.34
C LEU A 39 7.52 18.86 0.82
N GLY A 40 8.82 19.04 0.55
CA GLY A 40 9.83 19.05 1.58
C GLY A 40 9.63 20.23 2.49
N ASP A 41 9.64 20.00 3.79
CA ASP A 41 9.66 21.05 4.78
C ASP A 41 11.10 21.49 4.98
N THR A 42 11.33 22.79 5.18
CA THR A 42 12.66 23.33 5.47
C THR A 42 13.28 22.70 6.71
N VAL A 43 12.47 22.25 7.64
CA VAL A 43 12.93 21.53 8.84
C VAL A 43 13.59 20.20 8.49
N TRP A 44 13.17 19.59 7.40
CA TRP A 44 13.60 18.24 6.98
C TRP A 44 14.47 18.24 5.73
N GLU A 45 14.90 19.40 5.23
CA GLU A 45 15.54 19.52 3.91
C GLU A 45 16.77 18.65 3.71
N ASN A 46 17.47 18.28 4.77
CA ASN A 46 18.67 17.45 4.71
C ASN A 46 18.43 16.00 5.15
N ALA A 47 17.22 15.62 5.52
CA ALA A 47 16.97 14.37 6.22
C ALA A 47 16.39 13.28 5.32
N ILE A 48 15.43 13.60 4.44
CA ILE A 48 14.63 12.60 3.73
C ILE A 48 14.35 13.08 2.31
N PRO A 49 14.46 12.21 1.30
CA PRO A 49 13.92 12.52 -0.04
C PRO A 49 12.43 12.85 0.08
N ASN A 50 11.96 13.81 -0.70
CA ASN A 50 10.57 14.19 -0.72
C ASN A 50 9.74 13.36 -1.72
N SER A 51 10.17 12.15 -1.96
CA SER A 51 9.44 11.20 -2.81
C SER A 51 9.70 9.77 -2.39
N LEU A 52 8.79 8.89 -2.79
CA LEU A 52 8.85 7.46 -2.51
C LEU A 52 8.28 6.71 -3.69
N ASP A 53 9.01 5.72 -4.20
CA ASP A 53 8.52 4.81 -5.22
C ASP A 53 8.04 3.51 -4.58
N ILE A 54 6.86 3.05 -4.99
CA ILE A 54 6.32 1.77 -4.59
C ILE A 54 6.20 0.90 -5.84
N HIS A 55 6.86 -0.25 -5.81
CA HIS A 55 6.82 -1.22 -6.88
C HIS A 55 6.21 -2.51 -6.33
N PHE A 56 5.00 -2.82 -6.77
CA PHE A 56 4.34 -4.07 -6.40
C PHE A 56 4.88 -5.24 -7.21
N GLN A 57 4.73 -6.44 -6.64
CA GLN A 57 5.10 -7.67 -7.33
C GLN A 57 4.42 -7.75 -8.70
N GLU A 58 5.21 -7.90 -9.76
CA GLU A 58 4.73 -8.09 -11.12
C GLU A 58 4.99 -9.52 -11.56
N GLY A 59 3.92 -10.22 -11.91
CA GLY A 59 3.98 -11.60 -12.33
C GLY A 59 4.10 -12.58 -11.18
N PRO A 60 3.89 -13.87 -11.44
CA PRO A 60 3.95 -14.91 -10.42
C PRO A 60 5.36 -15.09 -9.88
N ILE A 61 5.48 -15.25 -8.57
CA ILE A 61 6.79 -15.38 -7.91
C ILE A 61 7.59 -16.57 -8.45
N LYS A 62 6.92 -17.68 -8.73
CA LYS A 62 7.59 -18.88 -9.25
C LYS A 62 8.13 -18.72 -10.66
N GLU A 63 7.60 -17.78 -11.44
CA GLU A 63 8.01 -17.53 -12.81
C GLU A 63 8.90 -16.29 -12.92
N ALA A 64 8.49 -15.20 -12.28
CA ALA A 64 9.15 -13.89 -12.40
C ALA A 64 10.13 -13.60 -11.25
N GLY A 65 10.15 -14.42 -10.21
CA GLY A 65 10.91 -14.14 -8.99
C GLY A 65 10.24 -13.07 -8.15
N ILE A 66 10.86 -12.75 -7.03
CA ILE A 66 10.39 -11.67 -6.16
C ILE A 66 10.94 -10.35 -6.70
N ASN A 67 10.06 -9.47 -7.18
CA ASN A 67 10.47 -8.23 -7.82
C ASN A 67 9.79 -6.97 -7.27
N GLY A 68 9.04 -7.11 -6.20
CA GLY A 68 8.37 -5.98 -5.58
C GLY A 68 7.74 -6.35 -4.25
N VAL A 69 6.96 -5.42 -3.70
CA VAL A 69 6.26 -5.61 -2.43
C VAL A 69 4.83 -6.09 -2.68
N THR A 70 4.17 -6.55 -1.63
CA THR A 70 2.76 -6.96 -1.70
C THR A 70 1.88 -5.92 -1.02
N GLN A 71 0.61 -5.89 -1.40
CA GLN A 71 -0.36 -5.04 -0.72
C GLN A 71 -0.55 -5.47 0.74
N GLU A 72 -0.39 -6.75 1.04
CA GLU A 72 -0.42 -7.25 2.42
C GLU A 72 0.69 -6.64 3.26
N ALA A 73 1.88 -6.47 2.69
CA ALA A 73 3.00 -5.83 3.39
C ALA A 73 2.69 -4.37 3.72
N LEU A 74 2.11 -3.62 2.79
CA LEU A 74 1.72 -2.24 3.03
C LEU A 74 0.60 -2.13 4.06
N LEU A 75 -0.38 -3.03 4.00
CA LEU A 75 -1.44 -3.09 5.02
C LEU A 75 -0.87 -3.41 6.41
N ALA A 76 0.10 -4.31 6.49
CA ALA A 76 0.75 -4.64 7.76
C ALA A 76 1.42 -3.41 8.38
N ILE A 77 2.05 -2.58 7.57
CA ILE A 77 2.68 -1.32 8.03
C ILE A 77 1.62 -0.35 8.55
N VAL A 78 0.53 -0.17 7.80
CA VAL A 78 -0.57 0.71 8.22
C VAL A 78 -1.21 0.21 9.50
N ILE A 79 -1.44 -1.08 9.62
CA ILE A 79 -2.02 -1.72 10.82
C ILE A 79 -1.11 -1.49 12.03
N ASP A 80 0.18 -1.71 11.89
CA ASP A 80 1.13 -1.50 12.98
C ASP A 80 1.11 -0.04 13.47
N ARG A 81 1.10 0.89 12.55
CA ARG A 81 1.03 2.32 12.86
C ARG A 81 -0.26 2.67 13.60
N LEU A 82 -1.40 2.16 13.14
CA LEU A 82 -2.70 2.39 13.79
C LEU A 82 -2.75 1.76 15.20
N ARG A 83 -2.18 0.58 15.37
CA ARG A 83 -2.06 -0.04 16.69
C ARG A 83 -1.24 0.80 17.65
N SER A 84 -0.16 1.40 17.16
CA SER A 84 0.68 2.30 17.96
C SER A 84 -0.09 3.53 18.41
N PHE A 85 -0.88 4.14 17.52
CA PHE A 85 -1.72 5.27 17.90
C PHE A 85 -2.77 4.88 18.93
N GLN A 86 -3.38 3.70 18.78
CA GLN A 86 -4.41 3.25 19.74
C GLN A 86 -3.83 2.88 21.11
N ALA A 87 -2.56 2.54 21.19
CA ALA A 87 -1.87 2.28 22.44
C ALA A 87 -1.37 3.56 23.12
N GLY A 88 -1.42 4.70 22.46
CA GLY A 88 -0.85 5.96 22.91
C GLY A 88 -1.92 7.04 23.20
N PRO A 89 -1.46 8.29 23.39
CA PRO A 89 -2.35 9.39 23.79
C PRO A 89 -3.29 9.89 22.67
N PHE A 90 -3.08 9.45 21.43
CA PHE A 90 -3.92 9.84 20.29
C PHE A 90 -4.95 8.79 19.91
N SER A 91 -5.28 7.87 20.82
CA SER A 91 -6.31 6.88 20.56
C SER A 91 -7.66 7.56 20.34
N CYS A 92 -8.42 7.08 19.36
CA CYS A 92 -9.75 7.59 19.06
C CYS A 92 -10.59 6.52 18.37
N ARG A 93 -11.90 6.75 18.33
CA ARG A 93 -12.81 5.81 17.69
C ARG A 93 -12.53 5.66 16.19
N ASP A 94 -12.25 6.77 15.50
CA ASP A 94 -12.01 6.74 14.06
C ASP A 94 -10.81 5.85 13.73
N ASN A 95 -9.71 5.98 14.48
CA ASN A 95 -8.54 5.13 14.31
C ASN A 95 -8.85 3.67 14.66
N ALA A 96 -9.68 3.42 15.67
CA ALA A 96 -10.06 2.05 16.03
C ALA A 96 -10.86 1.38 14.93
N VAL A 97 -11.81 2.10 14.32
CA VAL A 97 -12.62 1.58 13.22
C VAL A 97 -11.76 1.35 11.98
N ALA A 98 -10.89 2.31 11.66
CA ALA A 98 -9.97 2.17 10.53
C ALA A 98 -9.07 0.94 10.72
N LEU A 99 -8.53 0.74 11.92
CA LEU A 99 -7.71 -0.42 12.25
C LEU A 99 -8.47 -1.72 12.03
N THR A 100 -9.71 -1.81 12.52
CA THR A 100 -10.55 -3.00 12.33
C THR A 100 -10.73 -3.32 10.85
N HIS A 101 -11.04 -2.32 10.03
CA HIS A 101 -11.25 -2.54 8.60
C HIS A 101 -9.95 -2.91 7.87
N CYS A 102 -8.81 -2.36 8.28
CA CYS A 102 -7.52 -2.77 7.71
C CYS A 102 -7.18 -4.21 8.09
N GLU A 103 -7.46 -4.60 9.34
CA GLU A 103 -7.27 -5.99 9.78
C GLU A 103 -8.18 -6.95 9.02
N GLU A 104 -9.42 -6.55 8.77
CA GLU A 104 -10.35 -7.34 7.97
C GLU A 104 -9.88 -7.48 6.53
N ALA A 105 -9.41 -6.38 5.92
CA ALA A 105 -8.87 -6.42 4.57
C ALA A 105 -7.71 -7.41 4.49
N LEU A 106 -6.78 -7.36 5.44
CA LEU A 106 -5.65 -8.28 5.48
C LEU A 106 -6.11 -9.73 5.66
N MET A 107 -7.12 -9.96 6.49
CA MET A 107 -7.70 -11.30 6.69
C MET A 107 -8.25 -11.87 5.38
N TRP A 108 -8.97 -11.07 4.60
CA TRP A 108 -9.52 -11.53 3.32
C TRP A 108 -8.43 -11.82 2.30
N LEU A 109 -7.38 -11.01 2.26
CA LEU A 109 -6.24 -11.24 1.38
C LEU A 109 -5.49 -12.52 1.79
N HIS A 110 -5.29 -12.75 3.08
CA HIS A 110 -4.69 -13.98 3.59
C HIS A 110 -5.56 -15.21 3.26
N ARG A 111 -6.87 -15.07 3.38
CA ARG A 111 -7.79 -16.15 3.04
C ARG A 111 -7.65 -16.55 1.57
N ARG A 112 -7.54 -15.54 0.68
CA ARG A 112 -7.30 -15.79 -0.75
C ARG A 112 -5.99 -16.55 -0.95
N THR A 113 -4.92 -16.10 -0.33
CA THR A 113 -3.60 -16.75 -0.44
C THR A 113 -3.62 -18.17 0.10
N MET A 114 -4.25 -18.39 1.26
CA MET A 114 -4.37 -19.72 1.85
C MET A 114 -5.17 -20.66 0.96
N ALA A 115 -6.26 -20.18 0.36
CA ALA A 115 -7.05 -20.98 -0.58
C ALA A 115 -6.22 -21.37 -1.82
N ARG A 116 -5.41 -20.45 -2.33
CA ARG A 116 -4.52 -20.72 -3.47
C ARG A 116 -3.41 -21.71 -3.11
N ILE A 117 -2.84 -21.61 -1.92
CA ILE A 117 -1.85 -22.58 -1.41
C ILE A 117 -2.47 -23.96 -1.35
N LYS A 118 -3.67 -24.07 -0.79
CA LYS A 118 -4.41 -25.34 -0.68
C LYS A 118 -4.68 -25.97 -2.04
N ARG A 119 -4.95 -25.16 -3.07
CA ARG A 119 -5.17 -25.63 -4.44
C ARG A 119 -3.85 -25.87 -5.20
N GLY A 120 -2.71 -25.54 -4.62
CA GLY A 120 -1.41 -25.73 -5.25
C GLY A 120 -1.10 -24.75 -6.39
N VAL A 121 -1.78 -23.58 -6.44
CA VAL A 121 -1.62 -22.61 -7.52
C VAL A 121 -0.95 -21.31 -7.07
N GLU A 122 -0.62 -21.16 -5.78
CA GLU A 122 0.04 -19.95 -5.28
C GLU A 122 1.40 -19.76 -5.93
N GLY A 123 1.70 -18.54 -6.31
CA GLY A 123 2.92 -18.18 -7.02
C GLY A 123 2.86 -18.48 -8.52
N THR A 124 1.68 -18.80 -9.05
CA THR A 124 1.47 -19.10 -10.48
C THR A 124 0.41 -18.16 -11.07
N ASN A 125 0.20 -18.27 -12.38
CA ASN A 125 -0.84 -17.52 -13.10
C ASN A 125 -2.23 -18.14 -12.98
N ARG A 126 -2.37 -19.30 -12.39
CA ARG A 126 -3.66 -20.01 -12.31
C ARG A 126 -4.59 -19.29 -11.33
N LYS A 127 -5.85 -19.16 -11.72
CA LYS A 127 -6.87 -18.52 -10.89
C LYS A 127 -7.27 -19.34 -9.67
#